data_9713dfba41b2e9f5e417f24d47ecd90f
#
_entry.id   9713dfba41b2e9f5e417f24d47ecd90f
#
_cell.length_a   1.000
_cell.length_b   1.000
_cell.length_c   1.000
_cell.angle_alpha   90.00
_cell.angle_beta   90.00
_cell.angle_gamma   90.00
#
_symmetry.space_group_name_H-M   'P 1'
#
loop_
_entity.id
_entity.type
_entity.pdbx_description
1 polymer ?
#
loop_
_entity_poly.entity_id
_entity_poly.type
_entity_poly.pdbx_seq_one_letter_code
_entity_poly.pdbx_strand_id
1 'polypeptide(L)'
;MKPTILTDIDGVCLSWQSGLPYFAQKYNLPLEHILKMIQDEKFISPGKLFNTDDNLGKQLIEKYNRSDFIRYLAPYSDALRVINKLKEDYNFVAVTALGDSIDARLNRQFNLNALFPGAFSEVMMCGHVSSKEQLFELAKTKYNVICYVDDLAHHCDHAAEILNVPIYWLARGERDAIPRTAQRVHTWDDIESRLVPPEHNSDSDREDLLKRLADLLKESGATSPGAWPNQIGAPSNPYTWRTPGPTDMQPWWTIQNFPLDSSKWTWSINC
;
A
#
# COMPACT_ATOMS: atom_id res chain seq x y z
N MET A 1 10.21 23.15 -5.40
CA MET A 1 10.44 21.69 -5.31
C MET A 1 9.18 21.10 -4.72
N LYS A 2 8.61 20.07 -5.32
CA LYS A 2 7.35 19.45 -4.89
C LYS A 2 7.50 18.91 -3.45
N PRO A 3 6.51 19.10 -2.55
CA PRO A 3 6.57 18.53 -1.20
C PRO A 3 6.72 17.02 -1.26
N THR A 4 7.58 16.46 -0.41
CA THR A 4 7.95 15.04 -0.47
C THR A 4 7.55 14.31 0.81
N ILE A 5 6.80 13.23 0.64
CA ILE A 5 6.44 12.28 1.69
C ILE A 5 7.48 11.16 1.66
N LEU A 6 8.21 10.98 2.76
CA LEU A 6 9.02 9.79 2.96
C LEU A 6 8.14 8.68 3.54
N THR A 7 8.28 7.46 3.07
CA THR A 7 7.49 6.34 3.60
C THR A 7 8.28 5.03 3.58
N ASP A 8 8.12 4.25 4.65
CA ASP A 8 8.43 2.82 4.55
C ASP A 8 7.45 2.13 3.61
N ILE A 9 7.79 0.94 3.18
CA ILE A 9 7.00 0.20 2.20
C ILE A 9 6.33 -1.03 2.84
N ASP A 10 7.12 -1.87 3.52
CA ASP A 10 6.65 -3.14 4.07
C ASP A 10 5.86 -2.90 5.36
N GLY A 11 4.61 -3.37 5.43
CA GLY A 11 3.72 -3.08 6.57
C GLY A 11 3.02 -1.71 6.49
N VAL A 12 3.45 -0.82 5.61
CA VAL A 12 2.90 0.53 5.41
C VAL A 12 2.12 0.64 4.10
N CYS A 13 2.78 0.40 2.98
CA CYS A 13 2.19 0.45 1.64
C CYS A 13 1.84 -0.94 1.12
N LEU A 14 2.67 -1.91 1.40
CA LEU A 14 2.59 -3.30 0.92
C LEU A 14 2.58 -4.28 2.08
N SER A 15 1.79 -5.34 1.94
CA SER A 15 1.84 -6.51 2.83
C SER A 15 3.03 -7.38 2.46
N TRP A 16 4.17 -7.21 3.17
CA TRP A 16 5.39 -8.00 2.96
C TRP A 16 5.13 -9.49 3.07
N GLN A 17 4.29 -9.90 4.01
CA GLN A 17 3.93 -11.29 4.24
C GLN A 17 3.08 -11.92 3.13
N SER A 18 2.48 -11.14 2.24
CA SER A 18 1.57 -11.64 1.19
C SER A 18 2.25 -12.57 0.17
N GLY A 19 3.55 -12.43 -0.03
CA GLY A 19 4.34 -13.30 -0.92
C GLY A 19 4.86 -14.58 -0.25
N LEU A 20 4.86 -14.66 1.08
CA LEU A 20 5.44 -15.78 1.84
C LEU A 20 4.77 -17.14 1.56
N PRO A 21 3.44 -17.27 1.40
CA PRO A 21 2.84 -18.56 1.07
C PRO A 21 3.38 -19.17 -0.23
N TYR A 22 3.58 -18.34 -1.25
CA TYR A 22 4.13 -18.78 -2.55
C TYR A 22 5.61 -19.16 -2.45
N PHE A 23 6.37 -18.38 -1.67
CA PHE A 23 7.77 -18.71 -1.36
C PHE A 23 7.86 -20.03 -0.61
N ALA A 24 7.05 -20.23 0.43
CA ALA A 24 7.03 -21.45 1.22
C ALA A 24 6.64 -22.67 0.36
N GLN A 25 5.65 -22.54 -0.49
CA GLN A 25 5.26 -23.60 -1.43
C GLN A 25 6.40 -23.98 -2.36
N LYS A 26 7.12 -22.98 -2.93
CA LYS A 26 8.27 -23.23 -3.83
C LYS A 26 9.40 -24.01 -3.15
N TYR A 27 9.61 -23.77 -1.86
CA TYR A 27 10.73 -24.37 -1.10
C TYR A 27 10.30 -25.48 -0.14
N ASN A 28 9.05 -25.97 -0.23
CA ASN A 28 8.47 -27.00 0.64
C ASN A 28 8.59 -26.66 2.13
N LEU A 29 8.36 -25.39 2.48
CA LEU A 29 8.38 -24.92 3.86
C LEU A 29 6.98 -25.01 4.48
N PRO A 30 6.86 -25.16 5.82
CA PRO A 30 5.57 -25.20 6.50
C PRO A 30 4.81 -23.87 6.41
N LEU A 31 3.49 -23.94 6.19
CA LEU A 31 2.64 -22.75 5.99
C LEU A 31 1.95 -22.26 7.26
N GLU A 32 1.85 -23.09 8.30
CA GLU A 32 1.01 -22.80 9.48
C GLU A 32 1.33 -21.45 10.13
N HIS A 33 2.59 -21.21 10.48
CA HIS A 33 3.01 -19.97 11.12
C HIS A 33 2.95 -18.76 10.15
N ILE A 34 3.18 -19.00 8.87
CA ILE A 34 3.05 -17.96 7.82
C ILE A 34 1.61 -17.48 7.72
N LEU A 35 0.64 -18.40 7.62
CA LEU A 35 -0.77 -18.05 7.54
C LEU A 35 -1.25 -17.34 8.81
N LYS A 36 -0.79 -17.80 9.99
CA LYS A 36 -1.09 -17.12 11.25
C LYS A 36 -0.51 -15.72 11.31
N MET A 37 0.73 -15.51 10.85
CA MET A 37 1.34 -14.17 10.78
C MET A 37 0.56 -13.23 9.86
N ILE A 38 0.06 -13.73 8.73
CA ILE A 38 -0.76 -12.95 7.79
C ILE A 38 -2.10 -12.55 8.45
N GLN A 39 -2.74 -13.50 9.14
CA GLN A 39 -4.03 -13.26 9.80
C GLN A 39 -3.92 -12.27 10.95
N ASP A 40 -2.89 -12.40 11.78
CA ASP A 40 -2.74 -11.63 13.01
C ASP A 40 -2.00 -10.29 12.78
N GLU A 41 -1.43 -10.07 11.58
CA GLU A 41 -0.56 -8.91 11.25
C GLU A 41 0.59 -8.73 12.27
N LYS A 42 1.03 -9.82 12.89
CA LYS A 42 2.03 -9.85 13.95
C LYS A 42 3.29 -10.58 13.50
N PHE A 43 4.43 -9.90 13.59
CA PHE A 43 5.72 -10.52 13.29
C PHE A 43 6.07 -11.61 14.29
N ILE A 44 6.62 -12.69 13.76
CA ILE A 44 7.20 -13.79 14.53
C ILE A 44 8.67 -13.99 14.12
N SER A 45 9.49 -14.54 15.03
CA SER A 45 10.91 -14.75 14.74
C SER A 45 11.10 -15.63 13.50
N PRO A 46 12.17 -15.40 12.71
CA PRO A 46 12.42 -16.14 11.47
C PRO A 46 12.47 -17.65 11.65
N GLY A 47 13.10 -18.13 12.72
CA GLY A 47 13.16 -19.56 13.02
C GLY A 47 11.78 -20.17 13.28
N LYS A 48 10.95 -19.48 14.07
CA LYS A 48 9.57 -19.89 14.33
C LYS A 48 8.69 -19.82 13.07
N LEU A 49 8.88 -18.78 12.24
CA LEU A 49 8.11 -18.59 11.01
C LEU A 49 8.23 -19.77 10.06
N PHE A 50 9.43 -20.32 9.91
CA PHE A 50 9.73 -21.43 9.01
C PHE A 50 9.89 -22.78 9.72
N ASN A 51 9.61 -22.84 11.03
CA ASN A 51 9.81 -24.03 11.86
C ASN A 51 11.22 -24.62 11.75
N THR A 52 12.24 -23.77 11.94
CA THR A 52 13.65 -24.11 11.84
C THR A 52 14.47 -23.36 12.90
N ASP A 53 15.79 -23.49 12.89
CA ASP A 53 16.66 -22.65 13.72
C ASP A 53 16.69 -21.19 13.20
N ASP A 54 17.02 -20.24 14.09
CA ASP A 54 16.98 -18.82 13.78
C ASP A 54 17.96 -18.41 12.68
N ASN A 55 19.11 -19.09 12.55
CA ASN A 55 20.12 -18.75 11.53
C ASN A 55 19.60 -19.13 10.13
N LEU A 56 19.06 -20.33 10.00
CA LEU A 56 18.42 -20.76 8.75
C LEU A 56 17.19 -19.92 8.45
N GLY A 57 16.38 -19.59 9.47
CA GLY A 57 15.24 -18.69 9.33
C GLY A 57 15.62 -17.33 8.77
N LYS A 58 16.70 -16.71 9.28
CA LYS A 58 17.23 -15.44 8.76
C LYS A 58 17.71 -15.56 7.31
N GLN A 59 18.39 -16.63 6.95
CA GLN A 59 18.81 -16.88 5.57
C GLN A 59 17.60 -17.06 4.63
N LEU A 60 16.53 -17.68 5.08
CA LEU A 60 15.29 -17.80 4.32
C LEU A 60 14.61 -16.44 4.12
N ILE A 61 14.60 -15.57 5.13
CA ILE A 61 14.12 -14.18 4.99
C ILE A 61 14.97 -13.41 3.94
N GLU A 62 16.28 -13.48 4.01
CA GLU A 62 17.16 -12.84 3.02
C GLU A 62 16.89 -13.37 1.61
N LYS A 63 16.73 -14.69 1.47
CA LYS A 63 16.41 -15.33 0.20
C LYS A 63 15.03 -14.88 -0.33
N TYR A 64 14.03 -14.74 0.55
CA TYR A 64 12.72 -14.22 0.21
C TYR A 64 12.82 -12.77 -0.26
N ASN A 65 13.51 -11.90 0.47
CA ASN A 65 13.68 -10.48 0.14
C ASN A 65 14.39 -10.24 -1.20
N ARG A 66 15.23 -11.17 -1.66
CA ARG A 66 15.89 -11.13 -2.98
C ARG A 66 15.07 -11.79 -4.09
N SER A 67 13.99 -12.51 -3.74
CA SER A 67 13.23 -13.32 -4.70
C SER A 67 12.23 -12.49 -5.52
N ASP A 68 11.79 -13.07 -6.63
CA ASP A 68 10.77 -12.47 -7.51
C ASP A 68 9.40 -12.33 -6.83
N PHE A 69 9.16 -13.02 -5.71
CA PHE A 69 7.92 -12.86 -4.94
C PHE A 69 7.72 -11.43 -4.44
N ILE A 70 8.80 -10.67 -4.22
CA ILE A 70 8.74 -9.25 -3.85
C ILE A 70 8.10 -8.39 -4.95
N ARG A 71 8.14 -8.79 -6.21
CA ARG A 71 7.50 -8.07 -7.33
C ARG A 71 5.98 -8.05 -7.25
N TYR A 72 5.40 -9.01 -6.54
CA TYR A 72 3.96 -9.29 -6.57
C TYR A 72 3.31 -9.17 -5.20
N LEU A 73 3.93 -8.43 -4.28
CA LEU A 73 3.33 -8.17 -2.98
C LEU A 73 2.03 -7.40 -3.12
N ALA A 74 1.04 -7.80 -2.34
CA ALA A 74 -0.25 -7.15 -2.33
C ALA A 74 -0.17 -5.76 -1.66
N PRO A 75 -0.77 -4.72 -2.25
CA PRO A 75 -0.89 -3.42 -1.59
C PRO A 75 -1.97 -3.45 -0.51
N TYR A 76 -1.82 -2.62 0.50
CA TYR A 76 -2.96 -2.25 1.33
C TYR A 76 -3.90 -1.34 0.54
N SER A 77 -5.20 -1.57 0.64
CA SER A 77 -6.21 -0.90 -0.19
C SER A 77 -6.26 0.62 0.02
N ASP A 78 -6.10 1.06 1.27
CA ASP A 78 -6.00 2.47 1.63
C ASP A 78 -4.74 3.13 1.04
N ALA A 79 -3.58 2.46 1.13
CA ALA A 79 -2.33 2.92 0.53
C ALA A 79 -2.46 3.04 -0.99
N LEU A 80 -3.01 2.00 -1.65
CA LEU A 80 -3.19 1.99 -3.10
C LEU A 80 -4.03 3.18 -3.58
N ARG A 81 -5.10 3.47 -2.89
CA ARG A 81 -6.02 4.56 -3.22
C ARG A 81 -5.41 5.92 -2.93
N VAL A 82 -4.91 6.13 -1.70
CA VAL A 82 -4.47 7.45 -1.23
C VAL A 82 -3.17 7.89 -1.92
N ILE A 83 -2.17 7.01 -2.04
CA ILE A 83 -0.90 7.35 -2.71
C ILE A 83 -1.14 7.70 -4.18
N ASN A 84 -1.98 6.92 -4.90
CA ASN A 84 -2.32 7.23 -6.29
C ASN A 84 -3.12 8.53 -6.45
N LYS A 85 -3.84 8.98 -5.43
CA LYS A 85 -4.48 10.30 -5.40
C LYS A 85 -3.48 11.41 -5.11
N LEU A 86 -2.68 11.25 -4.06
CA LEU A 86 -1.76 12.28 -3.58
C LEU A 86 -0.54 12.50 -4.49
N LYS A 87 -0.18 11.57 -5.36
CA LYS A 87 0.97 11.70 -6.26
C LYS A 87 0.90 12.91 -7.19
N GLU A 88 -0.29 13.45 -7.44
CA GLU A 88 -0.46 14.65 -8.26
C GLU A 88 0.10 15.91 -7.55
N ASP A 89 -0.02 15.98 -6.22
CA ASP A 89 0.40 17.13 -5.41
C ASP A 89 1.70 16.89 -4.65
N TYR A 90 2.00 15.64 -4.32
CA TYR A 90 3.16 15.23 -3.51
C TYR A 90 4.08 14.30 -4.29
N ASN A 91 5.37 14.38 -3.97
CA ASN A 91 6.36 13.41 -4.38
C ASN A 91 6.52 12.35 -3.29
N PHE A 92 6.70 11.08 -3.65
CA PHE A 92 6.98 10.01 -2.70
C PHE A 92 8.40 9.50 -2.87
N VAL A 93 9.06 9.24 -1.75
CA VAL A 93 10.35 8.57 -1.69
C VAL A 93 10.23 7.40 -0.72
N ALA A 94 10.51 6.20 -1.21
CA ALA A 94 10.57 5.01 -0.39
C ALA A 94 11.86 4.97 0.42
N VAL A 95 11.74 4.72 1.74
CA VAL A 95 12.89 4.53 2.67
C VAL A 95 12.69 3.19 3.36
N THR A 96 13.23 2.12 2.79
CA THR A 96 12.91 0.74 3.19
C THR A 96 14.13 -0.10 3.52
N ALA A 97 14.00 -1.01 4.48
CA ALA A 97 15.06 -1.92 4.97
C ALA A 97 14.82 -3.36 4.47
N LEU A 98 14.62 -3.53 3.17
CA LEU A 98 14.38 -4.85 2.56
C LEU A 98 15.67 -5.65 2.33
N GLY A 99 16.75 -4.98 1.98
CA GLY A 99 18.04 -5.55 1.63
C GLY A 99 18.87 -4.58 0.79
N ASP A 100 20.14 -4.89 0.58
CA ASP A 100 21.10 -4.06 -0.18
C ASP A 100 21.42 -4.63 -1.57
N SER A 101 20.87 -5.81 -1.92
CA SER A 101 21.14 -6.45 -3.20
C SER A 101 20.43 -5.74 -4.37
N ILE A 102 21.05 -5.84 -5.55
CA ILE A 102 20.48 -5.31 -6.79
C ILE A 102 19.10 -5.96 -7.09
N ASP A 103 18.98 -7.27 -6.87
CA ASP A 103 17.72 -8.00 -7.11
C ASP A 103 16.60 -7.49 -6.20
N ALA A 104 16.86 -7.32 -4.91
CA ALA A 104 15.89 -6.76 -3.97
C ALA A 104 15.42 -5.36 -4.43
N ARG A 105 16.36 -4.51 -4.87
CA ARG A 105 16.06 -3.16 -5.37
C ARG A 105 15.20 -3.19 -6.63
N LEU A 106 15.57 -3.98 -7.63
CA LEU A 106 14.84 -4.11 -8.89
C LEU A 106 13.44 -4.68 -8.67
N ASN A 107 13.32 -5.70 -7.81
CA ASN A 107 12.04 -6.33 -7.47
C ASN A 107 11.11 -5.34 -6.76
N ARG A 108 11.63 -4.56 -5.80
CA ARG A 108 10.88 -3.51 -5.12
C ARG A 108 10.44 -2.41 -6.08
N GLN A 109 11.33 -1.95 -6.92
CA GLN A 109 11.01 -0.90 -7.90
C GLN A 109 9.94 -1.37 -8.90
N PHE A 110 10.02 -2.62 -9.36
CA PHE A 110 8.98 -3.22 -10.20
C PHE A 110 7.61 -3.22 -9.49
N ASN A 111 7.56 -3.70 -8.24
CA ASN A 111 6.33 -3.76 -7.47
C ASN A 111 5.70 -2.37 -7.26
N LEU A 112 6.50 -1.38 -6.87
CA LEU A 112 6.02 0.00 -6.69
C LEU A 112 5.55 0.64 -7.99
N ASN A 113 6.27 0.46 -9.09
CA ASN A 113 5.88 1.01 -10.38
C ASN A 113 4.58 0.39 -10.92
N ALA A 114 4.35 -0.90 -10.65
CA ALA A 114 3.13 -1.58 -11.07
C ALA A 114 1.89 -1.09 -10.31
N LEU A 115 2.02 -0.82 -9.01
CA LEU A 115 0.90 -0.46 -8.12
C LEU A 115 0.69 1.05 -7.99
N PHE A 116 1.77 1.80 -8.01
CA PHE A 116 1.80 3.26 -7.81
C PHE A 116 2.54 3.96 -8.96
N PRO A 117 2.05 3.84 -10.20
CA PRO A 117 2.77 4.34 -11.37
C PRO A 117 3.01 5.85 -11.27
N GLY A 118 4.28 6.24 -11.33
CA GLY A 118 4.72 7.64 -11.28
C GLY A 118 4.66 8.30 -9.89
N ALA A 119 4.28 7.59 -8.82
CA ALA A 119 4.23 8.16 -7.47
C ALA A 119 5.62 8.27 -6.83
N PHE A 120 6.42 7.21 -6.91
CA PHE A 120 7.74 7.14 -6.28
C PHE A 120 8.84 7.64 -7.20
N SER A 121 9.51 8.73 -6.81
CA SER A 121 10.65 9.27 -7.56
C SER A 121 11.97 8.55 -7.25
N GLU A 122 12.08 7.94 -6.08
CA GLU A 122 13.26 7.20 -5.64
C GLU A 122 12.90 6.09 -4.65
N VAL A 123 13.72 5.02 -4.67
CA VAL A 123 13.69 3.94 -3.69
C VAL A 123 15.04 3.90 -2.98
N MET A 124 15.09 4.45 -1.78
CA MET A 124 16.24 4.41 -0.88
C MET A 124 16.18 3.15 -0.05
N MET A 125 17.20 2.30 -0.14
CA MET A 125 17.23 0.99 0.51
C MET A 125 18.48 0.78 1.33
N CYS A 126 18.32 0.13 2.47
CA CYS A 126 19.40 -0.41 3.29
C CYS A 126 19.20 -1.90 3.58
N GLY A 127 20.21 -2.52 4.20
CA GLY A 127 20.13 -3.91 4.63
C GLY A 127 18.98 -4.14 5.61
N HIS A 128 18.41 -5.33 5.61
CA HIS A 128 17.20 -5.67 6.40
C HIS A 128 17.34 -5.39 7.92
N VAL A 129 18.56 -5.48 8.46
CA VAL A 129 18.87 -5.20 9.87
C VAL A 129 19.62 -3.89 10.07
N SER A 130 19.76 -3.07 9.02
CA SER A 130 20.50 -1.80 9.07
C SER A 130 19.61 -0.66 9.53
N SER A 131 20.23 0.36 10.16
CA SER A 131 19.53 1.62 10.45
C SER A 131 19.23 2.40 9.17
N LYS A 132 18.08 3.11 9.16
CA LYS A 132 17.69 4.04 8.09
C LYS A 132 18.29 5.45 8.25
N GLU A 133 19.06 5.72 9.29
CA GLU A 133 19.54 7.08 9.64
C GLU A 133 20.26 7.77 8.48
N GLN A 134 21.21 7.08 7.81
CA GLN A 134 21.94 7.63 6.66
C GLN A 134 21.00 7.99 5.49
N LEU A 135 19.91 7.20 5.32
CA LEU A 135 18.92 7.47 4.28
C LEU A 135 18.10 8.72 4.63
N PHE A 136 17.77 8.94 5.92
CA PHE A 136 17.09 10.15 6.37
C PHE A 136 17.94 11.40 6.18
N GLU A 137 19.24 11.36 6.53
CA GLU A 137 20.16 12.48 6.30
C GLU A 137 20.27 12.80 4.80
N LEU A 138 20.40 11.79 3.95
CA LEU A 138 20.42 11.98 2.49
C LEU A 138 19.09 12.57 1.97
N ALA A 139 17.96 12.03 2.40
CA ALA A 139 16.65 12.51 1.99
C ALA A 139 16.42 13.97 2.40
N LYS A 140 16.80 14.35 3.62
CA LYS A 140 16.71 15.71 4.16
C LYS A 140 17.47 16.73 3.31
N THR A 141 18.62 16.34 2.75
CA THR A 141 19.41 17.23 1.89
C THR A 141 18.87 17.32 0.45
N LYS A 142 18.21 16.26 -0.02
CA LYS A 142 17.83 16.11 -1.43
C LYS A 142 16.39 16.55 -1.71
N TYR A 143 15.49 16.46 -0.72
CA TYR A 143 14.06 16.66 -0.89
C TYR A 143 13.49 17.69 0.08
N ASN A 144 12.38 18.32 -0.32
CA ASN A 144 11.54 19.09 0.58
C ASN A 144 10.64 18.12 1.37
N VAL A 145 11.20 17.47 2.38
CA VAL A 145 10.50 16.48 3.21
C VAL A 145 9.47 17.17 4.07
N ILE A 146 8.22 16.70 4.04
CA ILE A 146 7.11 17.24 4.83
C ILE A 146 6.60 16.28 5.91
N CYS A 147 6.79 14.98 5.75
CA CYS A 147 6.50 13.97 6.78
C CYS A 147 7.19 12.65 6.46
N TYR A 148 7.22 11.74 7.45
CA TYR A 148 7.65 10.36 7.31
C TYR A 148 6.62 9.40 7.89
N VAL A 149 6.43 8.22 7.25
CA VAL A 149 5.48 7.18 7.65
C VAL A 149 6.20 5.85 7.79
N ASP A 150 6.05 5.19 8.94
CA ASP A 150 6.64 3.85 9.21
C ASP A 150 5.77 3.07 10.20
N ASP A 151 5.86 1.75 10.20
CA ASP A 151 5.15 0.88 11.14
C ASP A 151 6.02 0.41 12.32
N LEU A 152 7.34 0.64 12.27
CA LEU A 152 8.28 0.24 13.30
C LEU A 152 8.72 1.42 14.19
N ALA A 153 8.53 1.26 15.50
CA ALA A 153 8.78 2.30 16.48
C ALA A 153 10.20 2.87 16.43
N HIS A 154 11.22 2.02 16.32
CA HIS A 154 12.62 2.46 16.30
C HIS A 154 12.96 3.29 15.05
N HIS A 155 12.35 3.00 13.89
CA HIS A 155 12.53 3.82 12.68
C HIS A 155 11.83 5.17 12.82
N CYS A 156 10.64 5.20 13.44
CA CYS A 156 9.96 6.45 13.76
C CYS A 156 10.79 7.33 14.71
N ASP A 157 11.37 6.72 15.75
CA ASP A 157 12.20 7.44 16.72
C ASP A 157 13.47 8.00 16.09
N HIS A 158 14.19 7.23 15.26
CA HIS A 158 15.36 7.72 14.53
C HIS A 158 14.99 8.83 13.52
N ALA A 159 13.87 8.68 12.83
CA ALA A 159 13.41 9.71 11.91
C ALA A 159 13.08 11.03 12.64
N ALA A 160 12.47 10.95 13.83
CA ALA A 160 12.15 12.13 14.63
C ALA A 160 13.40 12.89 15.12
N GLU A 161 14.51 12.19 15.35
CA GLU A 161 15.78 12.81 15.74
C GLU A 161 16.47 13.54 14.57
N ILE A 162 16.20 13.12 13.32
CA ILE A 162 16.90 13.62 12.13
C ILE A 162 16.04 14.60 11.31
N LEU A 163 14.76 14.28 11.08
CA LEU A 163 13.92 14.91 10.05
C LEU A 163 13.13 16.04 10.71
N ASN A 164 13.14 16.72 11.51
CA ASN A 164 12.36 17.87 12.03
C ASN A 164 11.01 18.10 11.29
N VAL A 165 10.25 17.04 11.04
CA VAL A 165 8.93 17.03 10.39
C VAL A 165 7.98 16.07 11.14
N PRO A 166 6.66 16.13 10.91
CA PRO A 166 5.72 15.15 11.48
C PRO A 166 6.12 13.70 11.11
N ILE A 167 6.14 12.83 12.12
CA ILE A 167 6.38 11.39 11.95
C ILE A 167 5.08 10.67 12.28
N TYR A 168 4.61 9.84 11.35
CA TYR A 168 3.39 9.07 11.49
C TYR A 168 3.72 7.58 11.70
N TRP A 169 3.25 7.03 12.81
CA TRP A 169 3.36 5.60 13.11
C TRP A 169 2.11 4.87 12.65
N LEU A 170 2.22 4.15 11.54
CA LEU A 170 1.15 3.40 10.92
C LEU A 170 1.35 1.88 11.19
N ALA A 171 1.05 1.43 12.40
CA ALA A 171 1.11 0.02 12.77
C ALA A 171 -0.26 -0.63 12.51
N ARG A 172 -0.34 -1.49 11.50
CA ARG A 172 -1.57 -2.16 11.08
C ARG A 172 -1.97 -3.30 12.02
N GLY A 173 -1.00 -3.93 12.65
CA GLY A 173 -1.19 -4.98 13.65
C GLY A 173 -0.50 -4.63 14.96
N GLU A 174 -0.45 -5.62 15.87
CA GLU A 174 0.25 -5.49 17.14
C GLU A 174 1.77 -5.38 16.90
N ARG A 175 2.42 -4.43 17.58
CA ARG A 175 3.87 -4.22 17.55
C ARG A 175 4.43 -4.30 18.96
N ASP A 176 5.65 -4.84 19.10
CA ASP A 176 6.30 -5.05 20.38
C ASP A 176 6.72 -3.72 21.07
N ALA A 177 6.86 -2.64 20.30
CA ALA A 177 7.26 -1.33 20.79
C ALA A 177 6.37 -0.21 20.24
N ILE A 178 6.23 0.85 21.02
CA ILE A 178 5.53 2.09 20.67
C ILE A 178 6.57 3.20 20.54
N PRO A 179 6.55 4.03 19.48
CA PRO A 179 7.50 5.12 19.32
C PRO A 179 7.28 6.21 20.38
N ARG A 180 8.36 6.92 20.74
CA ARG A 180 8.34 7.95 21.77
C ARG A 180 7.59 9.23 21.36
N THR A 181 7.70 9.60 20.08
CA THR A 181 7.26 10.93 19.60
C THR A 181 6.35 10.90 18.36
N ALA A 182 6.28 9.76 17.65
CA ALA A 182 5.48 9.67 16.43
C ALA A 182 3.97 9.70 16.73
N GLN A 183 3.22 10.32 15.83
CA GLN A 183 1.76 10.35 15.90
C GLN A 183 1.19 9.05 15.36
N ARG A 184 0.38 8.36 16.16
CA ARG A 184 -0.32 7.16 15.70
C ARG A 184 -1.36 7.51 14.65
N VAL A 185 -1.36 6.74 13.57
CA VAL A 185 -2.37 6.74 12.51
C VAL A 185 -2.77 5.28 12.23
N HIS A 186 -3.98 5.07 11.72
CA HIS A 186 -4.49 3.72 11.48
C HIS A 186 -4.52 3.38 9.99
N THR A 187 -4.66 4.40 9.15
CA THR A 187 -4.78 4.25 7.70
C THR A 187 -4.06 5.39 6.97
N TRP A 188 -3.88 5.23 5.68
CA TRP A 188 -3.44 6.32 4.81
C TRP A 188 -4.47 7.46 4.70
N ASP A 189 -5.75 7.21 4.97
CA ASP A 189 -6.77 8.26 5.02
C ASP A 189 -6.51 9.24 6.18
N ASP A 190 -6.04 8.73 7.32
CA ASP A 190 -5.65 9.58 8.44
C ASP A 190 -4.48 10.50 8.06
N ILE A 191 -3.54 10.01 7.23
CA ILE A 191 -2.41 10.80 6.75
C ILE A 191 -2.90 11.85 5.76
N GLU A 192 -3.73 11.45 4.79
CA GLU A 192 -4.31 12.36 3.81
C GLU A 192 -5.02 13.53 4.49
N SER A 193 -5.85 13.25 5.49
CA SER A 193 -6.59 14.29 6.22
C SER A 193 -5.72 15.32 6.92
N ARG A 194 -4.46 14.97 7.25
CA ARG A 194 -3.49 15.87 7.89
C ARG A 194 -2.63 16.63 6.90
N LEU A 195 -2.51 16.14 5.66
CA LEU A 195 -1.71 16.75 4.60
C LEU A 195 -2.50 17.79 3.81
N VAL A 196 -3.80 17.58 3.63
CA VAL A 196 -4.67 18.52 2.93
C VAL A 196 -5.02 19.66 3.89
N PRO A 197 -4.64 20.92 3.61
CA PRO A 197 -5.05 22.04 4.42
C PRO A 197 -6.58 22.12 4.50
N PRO A 198 -7.16 22.46 5.66
CA PRO A 198 -8.60 22.60 5.81
C PRO A 198 -9.23 23.64 4.88
N GLU A 199 -8.41 24.48 4.23
CA GLU A 199 -8.83 25.54 3.33
C GLU A 199 -9.40 25.05 1.98
N HIS A 200 -9.12 23.79 1.55
CA HIS A 200 -9.77 23.24 0.34
C HIS A 200 -11.20 22.71 0.56
N ASN A 201 -11.69 22.80 1.79
CA ASN A 201 -13.10 22.55 2.12
C ASN A 201 -13.82 23.85 2.53
N SER A 202 -13.40 25.00 2.02
CA SER A 202 -14.15 26.22 2.25
C SER A 202 -15.53 26.09 1.56
N ASP A 203 -16.58 26.43 2.28
CA ASP A 203 -17.94 26.51 1.70
C ASP A 203 -17.94 27.36 0.43
N SER A 204 -17.02 28.32 0.31
CA SER A 204 -16.75 29.15 -0.87
C SER A 204 -16.36 28.32 -2.11
N ASP A 205 -15.44 27.34 -2.00
CA ASP A 205 -15.02 26.52 -3.14
C ASP A 205 -16.12 25.57 -3.57
N ARG A 206 -16.91 25.09 -2.61
CA ARG A 206 -18.09 24.25 -2.88
C ARG A 206 -19.20 25.07 -3.56
N GLU A 207 -19.43 26.30 -3.12
CA GLU A 207 -20.39 27.21 -3.77
C GLU A 207 -19.94 27.62 -5.17
N ASP A 208 -18.64 27.86 -5.39
CA ASP A 208 -18.10 28.18 -6.73
C ASP A 208 -18.17 26.98 -7.68
N LEU A 209 -17.90 25.76 -7.18
CA LEU A 209 -18.08 24.52 -7.93
C LEU A 209 -19.55 24.26 -8.28
N LEU A 210 -20.47 24.47 -7.34
CA LEU A 210 -21.90 24.32 -7.57
C LEU A 210 -22.43 25.37 -8.57
N LYS A 211 -21.92 26.59 -8.49
CA LYS A 211 -22.25 27.67 -9.42
C LYS A 211 -21.74 27.36 -10.85
N ARG A 212 -20.49 26.92 -11.00
CA ARG A 212 -19.93 26.46 -12.28
C ARG A 212 -20.70 25.28 -12.87
N LEU A 213 -21.08 24.31 -12.02
CA LEU A 213 -21.90 23.18 -12.45
C LEU A 213 -23.29 23.64 -12.91
N ALA A 214 -23.91 24.58 -12.19
CA ALA A 214 -25.21 25.16 -12.57
C ALA A 214 -25.13 25.94 -13.90
N ASP A 215 -24.03 26.67 -14.12
CA ASP A 215 -23.81 27.42 -15.37
C ASP A 215 -23.58 26.45 -16.55
N LEU A 216 -22.78 25.39 -16.38
CA LEU A 216 -22.59 24.35 -17.40
C LEU A 216 -23.90 23.60 -17.73
N LEU A 217 -24.75 23.36 -16.74
CA LEU A 217 -26.07 22.73 -16.95
C LEU A 217 -27.01 23.68 -17.71
N LYS A 218 -26.94 24.98 -17.47
CA LYS A 218 -27.71 25.99 -18.26
C LYS A 218 -27.22 26.07 -19.70
N GLU A 219 -25.89 26.09 -19.92
CA GLU A 219 -25.29 26.13 -21.26
C GLU A 219 -25.58 24.84 -22.06
N SER A 220 -25.67 23.69 -21.40
CA SER A 220 -26.02 22.40 -22.03
C SER A 220 -27.50 22.25 -22.38
N GLY A 221 -28.35 23.21 -22.02
CA GLY A 221 -29.80 23.14 -22.25
C GLY A 221 -30.51 22.10 -21.39
N ALA A 222 -29.85 21.57 -20.37
CA ALA A 222 -30.44 20.62 -19.42
C ALA A 222 -31.40 21.37 -18.51
N THR A 223 -32.70 21.16 -18.71
CA THR A 223 -33.73 21.63 -17.79
C THR A 223 -33.62 20.90 -16.47
N SER A 224 -33.86 21.64 -15.38
CA SER A 224 -33.87 21.26 -13.93
C SER A 224 -33.91 19.75 -13.60
N PRO A 225 -33.21 19.31 -12.54
CA PRO A 225 -33.13 17.90 -12.10
C PRO A 225 -34.47 17.22 -11.71
N GLY A 226 -35.56 17.88 -11.88
CA GLY A 226 -36.92 17.34 -11.61
C GLY A 226 -37.59 16.68 -12.81
N ALA A 227 -37.01 16.72 -14.01
CA ALA A 227 -37.61 16.17 -15.23
C ALA A 227 -36.72 15.10 -15.86
N TRP A 228 -36.53 14.00 -15.16
CA TRP A 228 -36.09 12.76 -15.84
C TRP A 228 -37.31 12.24 -16.60
N PRO A 229 -37.26 12.13 -17.94
CA PRO A 229 -38.38 11.53 -18.67
C PRO A 229 -38.48 10.06 -18.29
N ASN A 230 -39.60 9.68 -17.72
CA ASN A 230 -39.96 8.29 -17.37
C ASN A 230 -40.15 7.39 -18.59
N GLN A 231 -39.61 7.73 -19.75
CA GLN A 231 -39.68 6.90 -20.95
C GLN A 231 -38.50 7.15 -21.88
N ILE A 232 -37.39 6.48 -21.59
CA ILE A 232 -36.56 5.99 -22.68
C ILE A 232 -36.79 4.50 -22.71
N GLY A 233 -37.52 4.03 -23.77
CA GLY A 233 -37.72 2.61 -24.04
C GLY A 233 -36.35 1.92 -24.00
N ALA A 234 -36.25 0.90 -23.20
CA ALA A 234 -35.03 0.13 -23.07
C ALA A 234 -34.60 -0.38 -24.45
N PRO A 235 -33.38 -0.05 -24.95
CA PRO A 235 -32.87 -0.76 -26.09
C PRO A 235 -32.75 -2.22 -25.68
N SER A 236 -33.19 -3.13 -26.56
CA SER A 236 -33.00 -4.58 -26.40
C SER A 236 -31.53 -4.94 -26.52
N ASN A 237 -30.77 -4.60 -25.50
CA ASN A 237 -29.36 -4.97 -25.40
C ASN A 237 -29.23 -6.14 -24.42
N PRO A 238 -28.70 -7.30 -24.85
CA PRO A 238 -28.56 -8.48 -24.00
C PRO A 238 -27.58 -8.31 -22.84
N TYR A 239 -26.93 -7.14 -22.68
CA TYR A 239 -26.04 -6.80 -21.58
C TYR A 239 -26.75 -5.86 -20.59
N THR A 240 -27.81 -6.32 -19.94
CA THR A 240 -28.35 -5.64 -18.75
C THR A 240 -27.41 -5.88 -17.58
N TRP A 241 -26.66 -4.85 -17.16
CA TRP A 241 -25.98 -4.84 -15.89
C TRP A 241 -27.02 -4.87 -14.78
N ARG A 242 -27.21 -6.04 -14.16
CA ARG A 242 -27.90 -6.10 -12.86
C ARG A 242 -26.96 -5.46 -11.85
N THR A 243 -27.41 -4.42 -11.17
CA THR A 243 -26.76 -4.00 -9.91
C THR A 243 -26.85 -5.19 -8.96
N PRO A 244 -25.71 -5.74 -8.47
CA PRO A 244 -25.74 -6.81 -7.47
C PRO A 244 -26.46 -6.30 -6.24
N GLY A 245 -27.40 -7.08 -5.70
CA GLY A 245 -28.01 -6.80 -4.40
C GLY A 245 -26.94 -6.87 -3.29
N PRO A 246 -27.23 -6.33 -2.09
CA PRO A 246 -26.27 -6.30 -0.97
C PRO A 246 -25.74 -7.67 -0.53
N THR A 247 -26.38 -8.76 -0.96
CA THR A 247 -25.99 -10.15 -0.68
C THR A 247 -25.09 -10.77 -1.74
N ASP A 248 -24.86 -10.11 -2.90
CA ASP A 248 -24.12 -10.67 -4.03
C ASP A 248 -22.66 -10.18 -4.10
N MET A 249 -22.24 -9.33 -3.17
CA MET A 249 -20.84 -8.94 -3.05
C MET A 249 -20.06 -9.98 -2.26
N GLN A 250 -19.70 -11.06 -2.92
CA GLN A 250 -18.60 -11.92 -2.48
C GLN A 250 -17.29 -11.24 -2.92
N PRO A 251 -16.35 -11.01 -2.00
CA PRO A 251 -15.03 -10.49 -2.40
C PRO A 251 -14.35 -11.48 -3.34
N TRP A 252 -13.67 -11.00 -4.36
CA TRP A 252 -12.93 -11.76 -5.37
C TRP A 252 -11.88 -12.74 -4.82
N TRP A 253 -11.58 -12.68 -3.56
CA TRP A 253 -10.59 -13.44 -2.82
C TRP A 253 -11.19 -14.38 -1.77
N THR A 254 -12.47 -14.71 -1.88
CA THR A 254 -12.98 -15.88 -1.19
C THR A 254 -12.29 -17.08 -1.80
N ILE A 255 -11.31 -17.63 -1.08
CA ILE A 255 -10.67 -18.90 -1.39
C ILE A 255 -11.76 -19.96 -1.33
N GLN A 256 -12.43 -20.21 -2.44
CA GLN A 256 -13.26 -21.40 -2.58
C GLN A 256 -12.34 -22.58 -2.68
N ASN A 257 -12.26 -23.35 -1.60
CA ASN A 257 -11.79 -24.75 -1.55
C ASN A 257 -10.81 -25.14 -2.65
N PHE A 258 -9.51 -24.82 -2.46
CA PHE A 258 -8.46 -25.41 -3.26
C PHE A 258 -8.46 -26.93 -3.01
N PRO A 259 -8.66 -27.77 -4.00
CA PRO A 259 -8.49 -29.21 -3.83
C PRO A 259 -7.01 -29.46 -3.53
N LEU A 260 -6.75 -30.22 -2.48
CA LEU A 260 -5.41 -30.63 -2.01
C LEU A 260 -4.71 -31.61 -2.97
N ASP A 261 -5.25 -31.85 -4.15
CA ASP A 261 -4.69 -32.75 -5.14
C ASP A 261 -3.94 -31.98 -6.24
N SER A 262 -2.63 -31.92 -6.10
CA SER A 262 -1.71 -31.22 -7.02
C SER A 262 -1.59 -31.86 -8.41
N SER A 263 -2.20 -33.02 -8.66
CA SER A 263 -2.11 -33.75 -9.95
C SER A 263 -3.00 -33.18 -11.06
N LYS A 264 -3.81 -32.15 -10.77
CA LYS A 264 -4.81 -31.58 -11.70
C LYS A 264 -4.52 -30.18 -12.21
N TRP A 265 -3.31 -29.65 -12.04
CA TRP A 265 -2.96 -28.31 -12.50
C TRP A 265 -2.34 -28.35 -13.89
N THR A 266 -3.16 -28.14 -14.93
CA THR A 266 -2.68 -27.82 -16.27
C THR A 266 -2.82 -26.32 -16.51
N TRP A 267 -1.70 -25.63 -16.72
CA TRP A 267 -1.69 -24.23 -17.14
C TRP A 267 -1.81 -24.19 -18.68
N SER A 268 -2.89 -23.65 -19.20
CA SER A 268 -2.95 -23.20 -20.59
C SER A 268 -2.67 -21.70 -20.63
N ILE A 269 -1.49 -21.35 -21.17
CA ILE A 269 -1.17 -19.97 -21.57
C ILE A 269 -1.77 -19.79 -22.95
N ASN A 270 -2.83 -19.02 -23.07
CA ASN A 270 -3.26 -18.48 -24.35
C ASN A 270 -2.52 -17.16 -24.56
N CYS A 271 -1.68 -17.12 -25.61
CA CYS A 271 -1.03 -15.93 -26.15
C CYS A 271 -2.04 -14.94 -26.71
#